data_70f3dbd8e3af00ecb64dfbf46146aeb3
#
_entry.id   70f3dbd8e3af00ecb64dfbf46146aeb3
#
_cell.length_a   1.000
_cell.length_b   1.000
_cell.length_c   1.000
_cell.angle_alpha   90.00
_cell.angle_beta   90.00
_cell.angle_gamma   90.00
#
_symmetry.space_group_name_H-M   'P 1'
#
loop_
_entity.id
_entity.type
_entity.pdbx_description
1 polymer ?
#
loop_
_entity_poly.entity_id
_entity_poly.type
_entity_poly.pdbx_seq_one_letter_code
_entity_poly.pdbx_strand_id
1 'polypeptide(L)'
;ALFGLPLTYAAIPLLLLLADYINMPFEAWRRHTYIVKARKILKACPDLTVIGITGSYGKTSVKYYLNTLLQAQFNSLMTPESYNTPMGVVKTIRGQLKPYHEVFVCEMGAQNVGDIKELCGIAGPRHGIITALGQQHLESFKSQENIIKTKYELADALPEDGFLLLNGDNELIRANPPRHRFMTYGLNDENDYRASDVKVSSRGTAFTLHTPDG
;
A
#
# COMPACT_ATOMS: atom_id res chain seq x y z
N ALA A 1 33.39 -35.61 -29.18
CA ALA A 1 32.00 -35.22 -28.86
C ALA A 1 31.67 -35.21 -27.34
N LEU A 2 32.31 -36.09 -26.53
CA LEU A 2 32.00 -36.22 -25.08
C LEU A 2 32.52 -35.07 -24.20
N PHE A 3 33.49 -34.28 -24.63
CA PHE A 3 34.04 -33.12 -23.88
C PHE A 3 33.26 -31.83 -24.03
N GLY A 4 32.36 -31.73 -24.99
CA GLY A 4 31.52 -30.53 -25.20
C GLY A 4 30.37 -30.39 -24.21
N LEU A 5 29.79 -31.49 -23.73
CA LEU A 5 28.64 -31.50 -22.81
C LEU A 5 28.93 -30.84 -21.46
N PRO A 6 30.03 -31.16 -20.72
CA PRO A 6 30.29 -30.45 -19.45
C PRO A 6 30.63 -28.99 -19.62
N LEU A 7 31.22 -28.59 -20.74
CA LEU A 7 31.56 -27.20 -21.02
C LEU A 7 30.28 -26.35 -21.29
N THR A 8 29.31 -26.92 -22.02
CA THR A 8 28.02 -26.25 -22.23
C THR A 8 27.22 -26.13 -20.93
N TYR A 9 27.22 -27.14 -20.07
CA TYR A 9 26.57 -27.06 -18.75
C TYR A 9 27.20 -25.99 -17.85
N ALA A 10 28.50 -25.85 -17.85
CA ALA A 10 29.21 -24.80 -17.10
C ALA A 10 28.97 -23.39 -17.68
N ALA A 11 28.71 -23.27 -18.98
CA ALA A 11 28.45 -22.00 -19.63
C ALA A 11 27.01 -21.46 -19.43
N ILE A 12 26.02 -22.36 -19.17
CA ILE A 12 24.60 -21.96 -19.01
C ILE A 12 24.40 -20.88 -17.93
N PRO A 13 24.91 -20.99 -16.70
CA PRO A 13 24.74 -19.95 -15.68
C PRO A 13 25.32 -18.61 -16.13
N LEU A 14 26.47 -18.63 -16.80
CA LEU A 14 27.09 -17.41 -17.30
C LEU A 14 26.29 -16.75 -18.43
N LEU A 15 25.72 -17.53 -19.32
CA LEU A 15 24.84 -17.05 -20.39
C LEU A 15 23.54 -16.48 -19.83
N LEU A 16 22.95 -17.09 -18.78
CA LEU A 16 21.79 -16.57 -18.10
C LEU A 16 22.07 -15.23 -17.43
N LEU A 17 23.20 -15.10 -16.70
CA LEU A 17 23.61 -13.85 -16.10
C LEU A 17 23.84 -12.74 -17.15
N LEU A 18 24.45 -13.11 -18.29
CA LEU A 18 24.65 -12.17 -19.38
C LEU A 18 23.31 -11.75 -20.01
N ALA A 19 22.39 -12.69 -20.19
CA ALA A 19 21.06 -12.39 -20.71
C ALA A 19 20.28 -11.45 -19.77
N ASP A 20 20.33 -11.72 -18.45
CA ASP A 20 19.72 -10.83 -17.44
C ASP A 20 20.33 -9.44 -17.47
N TYR A 21 21.66 -9.34 -17.54
CA TYR A 21 22.36 -8.06 -17.63
C TYR A 21 21.96 -7.25 -18.87
N ILE A 22 21.83 -7.91 -20.04
CA ILE A 22 21.40 -7.27 -21.30
C ILE A 22 19.94 -6.85 -21.23
N ASN A 23 19.06 -7.64 -20.56
CA ASN A 23 17.64 -7.32 -20.43
C ASN A 23 17.34 -6.23 -19.40
N MET A 24 18.22 -6.03 -18.39
CA MET A 24 18.00 -5.09 -17.29
C MET A 24 17.65 -3.66 -17.76
N PRO A 25 18.36 -3.01 -18.69
CA PRO A 25 18.01 -1.66 -19.15
C PRO A 25 16.67 -1.63 -19.91
N PHE A 26 16.34 -2.69 -20.65
CA PHE A 26 15.08 -2.79 -21.37
C PHE A 26 13.90 -2.93 -20.41
N GLU A 27 14.04 -3.74 -19.37
CA GLU A 27 13.02 -3.88 -18.32
C GLU A 27 12.83 -2.59 -17.53
N ALA A 28 13.90 -1.90 -17.18
CA ALA A 28 13.85 -0.60 -16.50
C ALA A 28 13.12 0.45 -17.35
N TRP A 29 13.44 0.52 -18.65
CA TRP A 29 12.76 1.40 -19.60
C TRP A 29 11.27 1.07 -19.74
N ARG A 30 10.92 -0.22 -19.85
CA ARG A 30 9.54 -0.70 -19.91
C ARG A 30 8.76 -0.35 -18.64
N ARG A 31 9.35 -0.61 -17.45
CA ARG A 31 8.78 -0.25 -16.14
C ARG A 31 8.52 1.25 -16.06
N HIS A 32 9.51 2.06 -16.41
CA HIS A 32 9.36 3.52 -16.44
C HIS A 32 8.22 3.98 -17.36
N THR A 33 8.16 3.44 -18.57
CA THR A 33 7.09 3.75 -19.54
C THR A 33 5.71 3.42 -18.98
N TYR A 34 5.56 2.31 -18.29
CA TYR A 34 4.28 1.91 -17.67
C TYR A 34 3.88 2.81 -16.51
N ILE A 35 4.82 3.22 -15.67
CA ILE A 35 4.59 4.18 -14.60
C ILE A 35 4.14 5.54 -15.16
N VAL A 36 4.82 6.03 -16.19
CA VAL A 36 4.43 7.31 -16.87
C VAL A 36 3.02 7.22 -17.44
N LYS A 37 2.66 6.11 -18.08
CA LYS A 37 1.29 5.89 -18.59
C LYS A 37 0.25 5.86 -17.46
N ALA A 38 0.53 5.18 -16.35
CA ALA A 38 -0.36 5.14 -15.19
C ALA A 38 -0.58 6.54 -14.58
N ARG A 39 0.50 7.31 -14.41
CA ARG A 39 0.40 8.72 -13.96
C ARG A 39 -0.41 9.61 -14.89
N LYS A 40 -0.33 9.39 -16.23
CA LYS A 40 -1.16 10.13 -17.19
C LYS A 40 -2.64 9.80 -17.03
N ILE A 41 -2.98 8.54 -16.76
CA ILE A 41 -4.38 8.11 -16.51
C ILE A 41 -4.89 8.78 -15.23
N LEU A 42 -4.11 8.76 -14.12
CA LEU A 42 -4.49 9.44 -12.89
C LEU A 42 -4.70 10.94 -13.07
N LYS A 43 -3.81 11.62 -13.82
CA LYS A 43 -3.95 13.05 -14.15
C LYS A 43 -5.20 13.37 -14.98
N ALA A 44 -5.71 12.41 -15.73
CA ALA A 44 -6.95 12.56 -16.49
C ALA A 44 -8.21 12.37 -15.65
N CYS A 45 -8.07 12.04 -14.35
CA CYS A 45 -9.15 11.89 -13.39
C CYS A 45 -8.95 12.91 -12.23
N PRO A 46 -9.19 14.22 -12.44
CA PRO A 46 -8.86 15.28 -11.50
C PRO A 46 -9.66 15.18 -10.18
N ASP A 47 -10.88 14.65 -10.24
CA ASP A 47 -11.76 14.50 -9.08
C ASP A 47 -11.54 13.19 -8.31
N LEU A 48 -10.60 12.35 -8.78
CA LEU A 48 -10.30 11.08 -8.14
C LEU A 48 -9.57 11.29 -6.81
N THR A 49 -10.17 10.82 -5.73
CA THR A 49 -9.52 10.75 -4.43
C THR A 49 -8.79 9.42 -4.25
N VAL A 50 -7.49 9.46 -4.03
CA VAL A 50 -6.69 8.24 -3.78
C VAL A 50 -6.46 8.08 -2.28
N ILE A 51 -6.77 6.89 -1.77
CA ILE A 51 -6.54 6.51 -0.37
C ILE A 51 -5.48 5.41 -0.34
N GLY A 52 -4.31 5.70 0.25
CA GLY A 52 -3.24 4.74 0.45
C GLY A 52 -3.45 3.93 1.73
N ILE A 53 -3.27 2.62 1.67
CA ILE A 53 -3.35 1.75 2.85
C ILE A 53 -2.04 0.99 2.99
N THR A 54 -1.33 1.18 4.11
CA THR A 54 -0.13 0.42 4.44
C THR A 54 -0.17 -0.13 5.86
N GLY A 55 0.84 -0.91 6.23
CA GLY A 55 0.99 -1.53 7.54
C GLY A 55 1.67 -2.89 7.44
N SER A 56 2.01 -3.47 8.56
CA SER A 56 2.55 -4.83 8.62
C SER A 56 1.44 -5.86 8.48
N TYR A 57 0.30 -5.67 9.15
CA TYR A 57 -0.85 -6.59 9.15
C TYR A 57 -2.15 -5.85 8.84
N GLY A 58 -3.17 -6.57 8.38
CA GLY A 58 -4.53 -6.06 8.23
C GLY A 58 -4.82 -5.21 6.98
N LYS A 59 -3.82 -4.85 6.16
CA LYS A 59 -3.99 -4.02 4.96
C LYS A 59 -5.11 -4.49 4.03
N THR A 60 -5.06 -5.76 3.65
CA THR A 60 -6.02 -6.34 2.69
C THR A 60 -7.43 -6.36 3.26
N SER A 61 -7.60 -6.73 4.55
CA SER A 61 -8.91 -6.71 5.20
C SER A 61 -9.49 -5.30 5.26
N VAL A 62 -8.69 -4.31 5.70
CA VAL A 62 -9.11 -2.89 5.76
C VAL A 62 -9.47 -2.38 4.37
N LYS A 63 -8.69 -2.71 3.34
CA LYS A 63 -8.99 -2.37 1.95
C LYS A 63 -10.37 -2.86 1.50
N TYR A 64 -10.68 -4.13 1.75
CA TYR A 64 -11.98 -4.70 1.38
C TYR A 64 -13.13 -4.06 2.13
N TYR A 65 -13.01 -3.90 3.46
CA TYR A 65 -14.05 -3.26 4.26
C TYR A 65 -14.27 -1.80 3.84
N LEU A 66 -13.20 -1.04 3.68
CA LEU A 66 -13.27 0.35 3.25
C LEU A 66 -13.93 0.47 1.88
N ASN A 67 -13.50 -0.35 0.91
CA ASN A 67 -14.08 -0.32 -0.43
C ASN A 67 -15.57 -0.66 -0.42
N THR A 68 -15.99 -1.65 0.37
CA THR A 68 -17.41 -2.02 0.51
C THR A 68 -18.24 -0.86 1.09
N LEU A 69 -17.71 -0.15 2.10
CA LEU A 69 -18.39 1.02 2.67
C LEU A 69 -18.47 2.17 1.66
N LEU A 70 -17.37 2.45 0.95
CA LEU A 70 -17.32 3.52 -0.05
C LEU A 70 -18.25 3.27 -1.23
N GLN A 71 -18.43 2.01 -1.65
CA GLN A 71 -19.35 1.64 -2.75
C GLN A 71 -20.83 1.94 -2.45
N ALA A 72 -21.19 2.18 -1.20
CA ALA A 72 -22.53 2.63 -0.86
C ALA A 72 -22.86 4.04 -1.38
N GLN A 73 -21.83 4.87 -1.64
CA GLN A 73 -22.00 6.28 -2.01
C GLN A 73 -21.15 6.70 -3.21
N PHE A 74 -20.01 6.04 -3.48
CA PHE A 74 -19.03 6.44 -4.48
C PHE A 74 -18.75 5.31 -5.48
N ASN A 75 -18.39 5.66 -6.70
CA ASN A 75 -17.82 4.73 -7.67
C ASN A 75 -16.36 4.45 -7.27
N SER A 76 -16.15 3.50 -6.37
CA SER A 76 -14.81 3.19 -5.86
C SER A 76 -14.17 2.03 -6.60
N LEU A 77 -12.87 2.14 -6.81
CA LEU A 77 -11.97 1.10 -7.30
C LEU A 77 -10.99 0.75 -6.18
N MET A 78 -10.63 -0.51 -6.03
CA MET A 78 -9.51 -0.90 -5.17
C MET A 78 -8.48 -1.72 -5.92
N THR A 79 -7.23 -1.76 -5.42
CA THR A 79 -6.25 -2.74 -5.91
C THR A 79 -6.75 -4.16 -5.68
N PRO A 80 -6.84 -5.01 -6.75
CA PRO A 80 -7.34 -6.37 -6.61
C PRO A 80 -6.36 -7.24 -5.80
N GLU A 81 -6.88 -8.22 -5.09
CA GLU A 81 -6.08 -9.20 -4.35
C GLU A 81 -4.92 -8.57 -3.56
N SER A 82 -3.69 -9.07 -3.80
CA SER A 82 -2.46 -8.57 -3.18
C SER A 82 -1.64 -7.67 -4.14
N TYR A 83 -2.28 -6.95 -5.06
CA TYR A 83 -1.60 -6.05 -6.01
C TYR A 83 -1.08 -4.78 -5.32
N ASN A 84 -0.18 -4.97 -4.35
CA ASN A 84 0.36 -3.93 -3.47
C ASN A 84 1.81 -3.54 -3.80
N THR A 85 2.33 -4.01 -4.94
CA THR A 85 3.65 -3.64 -5.48
C THR A 85 3.53 -2.55 -6.55
N PRO A 86 4.61 -1.82 -6.89
CA PRO A 86 4.58 -0.78 -7.93
C PRO A 86 3.95 -1.23 -9.25
N MET A 87 4.31 -2.41 -9.75
CA MET A 87 3.75 -2.92 -10.99
C MET A 87 2.31 -3.46 -10.84
N GLY A 88 1.94 -3.96 -9.65
CA GLY A 88 0.56 -4.34 -9.33
C GLY A 88 -0.37 -3.13 -9.35
N VAL A 89 0.03 -2.03 -8.73
CA VAL A 89 -0.70 -0.75 -8.73
C VAL A 89 -0.79 -0.18 -10.15
N VAL A 90 0.31 -0.15 -10.89
CA VAL A 90 0.34 0.28 -12.30
C VAL A 90 -0.60 -0.55 -13.17
N LYS A 91 -0.63 -1.88 -12.99
CA LYS A 91 -1.53 -2.78 -13.72
C LYS A 91 -3.00 -2.46 -13.41
N THR A 92 -3.33 -2.21 -12.13
CA THR A 92 -4.69 -1.82 -11.72
C THR A 92 -5.10 -0.50 -12.37
N ILE A 93 -4.28 0.54 -12.26
CA ILE A 93 -4.57 1.85 -12.83
C ILE A 93 -4.78 1.75 -14.35
N ARG A 94 -3.87 1.08 -15.07
CA ARG A 94 -3.94 0.98 -16.54
C ARG A 94 -5.08 0.11 -17.06
N GLY A 95 -5.44 -0.93 -16.30
CA GLY A 95 -6.44 -1.91 -16.72
C GLY A 95 -7.87 -1.60 -16.27
N GLN A 96 -8.02 -1.03 -15.08
CA GLN A 96 -9.31 -0.96 -14.41
C GLN A 96 -9.77 0.47 -14.11
N LEU A 97 -8.86 1.44 -13.88
CA LEU A 97 -9.25 2.81 -13.59
C LEU A 97 -9.95 3.44 -14.80
N LYS A 98 -11.08 4.07 -14.53
CA LYS A 98 -11.93 4.75 -15.52
C LYS A 98 -12.27 6.16 -15.03
N PRO A 99 -12.61 7.11 -15.93
CA PRO A 99 -12.91 8.49 -15.56
C PRO A 99 -14.11 8.66 -14.61
N TYR A 100 -14.99 7.68 -14.52
CA TYR A 100 -16.15 7.71 -13.62
C TYR A 100 -15.84 7.26 -12.18
N HIS A 101 -14.63 6.74 -11.91
CA HIS A 101 -14.25 6.41 -10.53
C HIS A 101 -13.95 7.69 -9.74
N GLU A 102 -14.50 7.75 -8.54
CA GLU A 102 -14.37 8.88 -7.62
C GLU A 102 -13.35 8.60 -6.53
N VAL A 103 -13.20 7.31 -6.15
CA VAL A 103 -12.25 6.88 -5.13
C VAL A 103 -11.41 5.72 -5.62
N PHE A 104 -10.10 5.77 -5.36
CA PHE A 104 -9.19 4.66 -5.58
C PHE A 104 -8.51 4.25 -4.28
N VAL A 105 -8.86 3.07 -3.76
CA VAL A 105 -8.26 2.47 -2.56
C VAL A 105 -7.04 1.66 -2.97
N CYS A 106 -5.85 2.16 -2.65
CA CYS A 106 -4.56 1.61 -3.06
C CYS A 106 -3.86 0.93 -1.90
N GLU A 107 -3.80 -0.41 -1.90
CA GLU A 107 -2.97 -1.16 -0.97
C GLU A 107 -1.49 -1.01 -1.33
N MET A 108 -0.65 -0.69 -0.35
CA MET A 108 0.78 -0.41 -0.50
C MET A 108 1.60 -1.37 0.36
N GLY A 109 2.29 -2.31 -0.30
CA GLY A 109 3.21 -3.25 0.31
C GLY A 109 4.65 -2.74 0.27
N ALA A 110 5.48 -3.19 1.22
CA ALA A 110 6.91 -2.89 1.22
C ALA A 110 7.72 -4.04 1.79
N GLN A 111 8.89 -4.26 1.22
CA GLN A 111 9.93 -5.16 1.70
C GLN A 111 11.23 -4.40 2.00
N ASN A 112 11.41 -3.21 1.44
CA ASN A 112 12.59 -2.36 1.62
C ASN A 112 12.18 -0.92 1.94
N VAL A 113 13.11 -0.18 2.53
CA VAL A 113 12.97 1.27 2.72
C VAL A 113 12.88 1.94 1.34
N GLY A 114 11.90 2.82 1.16
CA GLY A 114 11.63 3.52 -0.10
C GLY A 114 10.51 2.91 -0.95
N ASP A 115 10.06 1.68 -0.65
CA ASP A 115 9.01 1.01 -1.45
C ASP A 115 7.66 1.74 -1.35
N ILE A 116 7.28 2.22 -0.16
CA ILE A 116 6.04 3.00 0.01
C ILE A 116 6.16 4.36 -0.66
N LYS A 117 7.32 5.01 -0.55
CA LYS A 117 7.60 6.27 -1.23
C LYS A 117 7.44 6.15 -2.76
N GLU A 118 7.94 5.04 -3.35
CA GLU A 118 7.76 4.76 -4.76
C GLU A 118 6.27 4.62 -5.11
N LEU A 119 5.52 3.82 -4.33
CA LEU A 119 4.08 3.63 -4.52
C LEU A 119 3.30 4.94 -4.40
N CYS A 120 3.61 5.77 -3.42
CA CYS A 120 3.04 7.11 -3.28
C CYS A 120 3.36 7.98 -4.50
N GLY A 121 4.60 7.93 -5.00
CA GLY A 121 4.99 8.63 -6.22
C GLY A 121 4.25 8.16 -7.47
N ILE A 122 3.72 6.94 -7.51
CA ILE A 122 2.91 6.40 -8.61
C ILE A 122 1.44 6.79 -8.44
N ALA A 123 0.86 6.52 -7.27
CA ALA A 123 -0.57 6.60 -7.00
C ALA A 123 -1.03 8.01 -6.59
N GLY A 124 -0.17 8.82 -5.96
CA GLY A 124 -0.48 10.16 -5.49
C GLY A 124 -1.58 10.18 -4.42
N PRO A 125 -1.42 9.47 -3.28
CA PRO A 125 -2.47 9.41 -2.27
C PRO A 125 -2.75 10.80 -1.67
N ARG A 126 -4.03 11.14 -1.54
CA ARG A 126 -4.50 12.31 -0.79
C ARG A 126 -4.73 11.97 0.69
N HIS A 127 -5.17 10.74 0.96
CA HIS A 127 -5.45 10.24 2.30
C HIS A 127 -4.70 8.94 2.54
N GLY A 128 -4.46 8.62 3.82
CA GLY A 128 -3.70 7.43 4.20
C GLY A 128 -4.30 6.71 5.40
N ILE A 129 -4.11 5.39 5.43
CA ILE A 129 -4.42 4.54 6.58
C ILE A 129 -3.19 3.69 6.88
N ILE A 130 -2.76 3.69 8.14
CA ILE A 130 -1.72 2.77 8.63
C ILE A 130 -2.36 1.82 9.61
N THR A 131 -2.46 0.54 9.22
CA THR A 131 -3.27 -0.46 9.94
C THR A 131 -2.58 -1.00 11.18
N ALA A 132 -1.32 -1.34 11.10
CA ALA A 132 -0.51 -1.79 12.21
C ALA A 132 0.98 -1.75 11.86
N LEU A 133 1.80 -1.52 12.86
CA LEU A 133 3.25 -1.70 12.80
C LEU A 133 3.63 -2.95 13.60
N GLY A 134 4.50 -3.80 13.05
CA GLY A 134 4.93 -5.03 13.70
C GLY A 134 6.15 -5.62 13.00
N GLN A 135 6.72 -6.64 13.61
CA GLN A 135 7.92 -7.33 13.12
C GLN A 135 7.57 -8.23 11.92
N GLN A 136 7.36 -7.63 10.75
CA GLN A 136 7.17 -8.33 9.49
C GLN A 136 8.36 -8.06 8.56
N HIS A 137 8.87 -9.09 7.88
CA HIS A 137 10.03 -8.97 6.98
C HIS A 137 11.30 -8.39 7.65
N LEU A 138 11.55 -8.76 8.91
CA LEU A 138 12.68 -8.23 9.70
C LEU A 138 14.03 -8.47 9.00
N GLU A 139 14.18 -9.59 8.28
CA GLU A 139 15.40 -9.91 7.53
C GLU A 139 15.71 -8.87 6.45
N SER A 140 14.70 -8.41 5.70
CA SER A 140 14.89 -7.42 4.64
C SER A 140 14.98 -5.98 5.17
N PHE A 141 14.21 -5.65 6.21
CA PHE A 141 14.26 -4.31 6.83
C PHE A 141 15.44 -4.12 7.78
N LYS A 142 16.05 -5.19 8.28
CA LYS A 142 17.20 -5.21 9.20
C LYS A 142 16.94 -4.62 10.60
N SER A 143 15.93 -3.76 10.77
CA SER A 143 15.53 -3.19 12.07
C SER A 143 14.07 -2.81 12.09
N GLN A 144 13.51 -2.72 13.32
CA GLN A 144 12.14 -2.23 13.55
C GLN A 144 11.98 -0.77 13.16
N GLU A 145 13.00 0.06 13.37
CA GLU A 145 13.01 1.47 12.98
C GLU A 145 12.83 1.64 11.49
N ASN A 146 13.48 0.79 10.68
CA ASN A 146 13.32 0.80 9.22
C ASN A 146 11.89 0.41 8.80
N ILE A 147 11.25 -0.52 9.52
CA ILE A 147 9.84 -0.87 9.29
C ILE A 147 8.95 0.35 9.54
N ILE A 148 9.12 1.00 10.71
CA ILE A 148 8.37 2.20 11.09
C ILE A 148 8.57 3.30 10.04
N LYS A 149 9.84 3.63 9.76
CA LYS A 149 10.21 4.65 8.77
C LYS A 149 9.57 4.39 7.41
N THR A 150 9.63 3.14 6.92
CA THR A 150 9.06 2.78 5.61
C THR A 150 7.55 2.95 5.59
N LYS A 151 6.83 2.52 6.64
CA LYS A 151 5.37 2.68 6.66
C LYS A 151 4.95 4.15 6.77
N TYR A 152 5.76 4.97 7.46
CA TYR A 152 5.52 6.41 7.57
C TYR A 152 5.89 7.20 6.31
N GLU A 153 6.56 6.59 5.32
CA GLU A 153 6.69 7.19 3.97
C GLU A 153 5.32 7.53 3.35
N LEU A 154 4.25 6.80 3.73
CA LEU A 154 2.88 7.17 3.35
C LEU A 154 2.48 8.51 3.98
N ALA A 155 2.68 8.68 5.29
CA ALA A 155 2.36 9.92 6.00
C ALA A 155 3.15 11.11 5.43
N ASP A 156 4.44 10.91 5.15
CA ASP A 156 5.34 11.95 4.58
C ASP A 156 4.96 12.35 3.15
N ALA A 157 4.23 11.49 2.44
CA ALA A 157 3.81 11.72 1.05
C ALA A 157 2.43 12.38 0.92
N LEU A 158 1.65 12.47 1.99
CA LEU A 158 0.33 13.09 1.97
C LEU A 158 0.46 14.62 1.88
N PRO A 159 -0.47 15.31 1.19
CA PRO A 159 -0.56 16.77 1.23
C PRO A 159 -0.98 17.24 2.63
N GLU A 160 -0.68 18.49 2.99
CA GLU A 160 -0.97 19.07 4.32
C GLU A 160 -2.46 18.99 4.70
N ASP A 161 -3.35 19.11 3.72
CA ASP A 161 -4.79 18.97 3.88
C ASP A 161 -5.27 17.51 3.77
N GLY A 162 -4.35 16.57 3.66
CA GLY A 162 -4.64 15.15 3.62
C GLY A 162 -5.07 14.59 4.98
N PHE A 163 -5.86 13.52 4.97
CA PHE A 163 -6.30 12.83 6.17
C PHE A 163 -5.47 11.57 6.38
N LEU A 164 -4.90 11.41 7.57
CA LEU A 164 -4.17 10.21 7.98
C LEU A 164 -4.88 9.54 9.15
N LEU A 165 -5.22 8.27 9.00
CA LEU A 165 -5.87 7.45 10.02
C LEU A 165 -4.92 6.37 10.52
N LEU A 166 -4.72 6.28 11.83
CA LEU A 166 -3.79 5.38 12.49
C LEU A 166 -4.51 4.45 13.46
N ASN A 167 -4.08 3.19 13.51
CA ASN A 167 -4.52 2.28 14.56
C ASN A 167 -3.88 2.67 15.91
N GLY A 168 -4.63 3.37 16.75
CA GLY A 168 -4.17 3.83 18.06
C GLY A 168 -4.06 2.72 19.12
N ASP A 169 -4.59 1.52 18.87
CA ASP A 169 -4.36 0.36 19.74
C ASP A 169 -2.98 -0.28 19.52
N ASN A 170 -2.28 0.10 18.45
CA ASN A 170 -0.96 -0.43 18.15
C ASN A 170 0.12 0.33 18.96
N GLU A 171 0.82 -0.37 19.85
CA GLU A 171 1.84 0.21 20.75
C GLU A 171 2.97 0.91 19.99
N LEU A 172 3.41 0.36 18.85
CA LEU A 172 4.49 0.97 18.07
C LEU A 172 4.06 2.27 17.40
N ILE A 173 2.79 2.38 16.99
CA ILE A 173 2.22 3.63 16.45
C ILE A 173 2.15 4.67 17.57
N ARG A 174 1.64 4.32 18.75
CA ARG A 174 1.57 5.24 19.90
C ARG A 174 2.94 5.73 20.34
N ALA A 175 3.92 4.83 20.37
CA ALA A 175 5.29 5.17 20.78
C ALA A 175 6.04 6.03 19.75
N ASN A 176 5.61 6.04 18.50
CA ASN A 176 6.30 6.71 17.39
C ASN A 176 5.30 7.46 16.49
N PRO A 177 4.62 8.50 16.98
CA PRO A 177 3.66 9.24 16.17
C PRO A 177 4.35 9.94 14.99
N PRO A 178 3.73 9.96 13.78
CA PRO A 178 4.28 10.67 12.64
C PRO A 178 4.16 12.19 12.82
N ARG A 179 4.87 12.96 12.00
CA ARG A 179 4.79 14.43 12.01
C ARG A 179 3.54 14.98 11.33
N HIS A 180 2.98 14.22 10.38
CA HIS A 180 1.74 14.60 9.70
C HIS A 180 0.57 14.60 10.68
N ARG A 181 -0.41 15.51 10.48
CA ARG A 181 -1.67 15.49 11.24
C ARG A 181 -2.39 14.16 11.03
N PHE A 182 -2.84 13.56 12.11
CA PHE A 182 -3.53 12.27 12.07
C PHE A 182 -4.70 12.24 13.06
N MET A 183 -5.56 11.25 12.86
CA MET A 183 -6.56 10.80 13.83
C MET A 183 -6.35 9.30 14.08
N THR A 184 -6.83 8.83 15.23
CA THR A 184 -6.66 7.45 15.67
C THR A 184 -7.98 6.70 15.65
N TYR A 185 -7.89 5.39 15.43
CA TYR A 185 -9.03 4.47 15.58
C TYR A 185 -8.61 3.24 16.39
N GLY A 186 -9.57 2.65 17.10
CA GLY A 186 -9.34 1.43 17.88
C GLY A 186 -10.44 1.13 18.88
N LEU A 187 -10.11 0.31 19.87
CA LEU A 187 -11.00 -0.08 20.98
C LEU A 187 -10.71 0.71 22.27
N ASN A 188 -9.48 1.21 22.42
CA ASN A 188 -9.08 1.96 23.59
C ASN A 188 -9.78 3.32 23.66
N ASP A 189 -10.07 3.78 24.86
CA ASP A 189 -10.81 5.02 25.14
C ASP A 189 -10.10 6.29 24.64
N GLU A 190 -8.80 6.22 24.39
CA GLU A 190 -7.96 7.33 23.94
C GLU A 190 -8.04 7.59 22.43
N ASN A 191 -8.73 6.72 21.67
CA ASN A 191 -8.85 6.88 20.23
C ASN A 191 -9.91 7.91 19.84
N ASP A 192 -9.64 8.68 18.78
CA ASP A 192 -10.58 9.64 18.20
C ASP A 192 -11.84 8.92 17.66
N TYR A 193 -11.65 7.79 17.00
CA TYR A 193 -12.72 6.87 16.57
C TYR A 193 -12.62 5.58 17.37
N ARG A 194 -13.61 5.34 18.23
CA ARG A 194 -13.59 4.19 19.13
C ARG A 194 -14.79 3.28 18.92
N ALA A 195 -14.53 1.98 18.86
CA ALA A 195 -15.59 0.97 18.91
C ALA A 195 -15.74 0.42 20.33
N SER A 196 -16.96 0.42 20.88
CA SER A 196 -17.33 -0.22 22.15
C SER A 196 -18.46 -1.23 21.95
N ASP A 197 -18.77 -1.99 22.99
CA ASP A 197 -19.86 -2.98 23.01
C ASP A 197 -19.78 -4.00 21.87
N VAL A 198 -18.57 -4.40 21.51
CA VAL A 198 -18.32 -5.28 20.37
C VAL A 198 -18.91 -6.67 20.62
N LYS A 199 -19.88 -7.08 19.79
CA LYS A 199 -20.54 -8.38 19.84
C LYS A 199 -20.35 -9.10 18.52
N VAL A 200 -19.61 -10.22 18.56
CA VAL A 200 -19.39 -11.08 17.39
C VAL A 200 -20.43 -12.18 17.35
N SER A 201 -21.05 -12.40 16.20
CA SER A 201 -22.02 -13.45 15.96
C SER A 201 -21.83 -14.09 14.59
N SER A 202 -22.56 -15.18 14.30
CA SER A 202 -22.57 -15.80 12.97
C SER A 202 -23.15 -14.89 11.88
N ARG A 203 -23.85 -13.81 12.24
CA ARG A 203 -24.45 -12.81 11.30
C ARG A 203 -23.53 -11.61 11.06
N GLY A 204 -22.42 -11.50 11.80
CA GLY A 204 -21.48 -10.37 11.72
C GLY A 204 -21.11 -9.83 13.08
N THR A 205 -20.48 -8.66 13.08
CA THR A 205 -20.04 -7.95 14.28
C THR A 205 -20.86 -6.67 14.44
N ALA A 206 -21.47 -6.51 15.61
CA ALA A 206 -22.17 -5.28 16.02
C ALA A 206 -21.30 -4.55 17.04
N PHE A 207 -21.26 -3.24 16.98
CA PHE A 207 -20.53 -2.39 17.92
C PHE A 207 -21.13 -0.99 17.96
N THR A 208 -20.85 -0.25 19.02
CA THR A 208 -21.14 1.19 19.10
C THR A 208 -19.93 1.95 18.62
N LEU A 209 -20.09 2.84 17.62
CA LEU A 209 -19.02 3.72 17.14
C LEU A 209 -19.15 5.08 17.84
N HIS A 210 -18.06 5.49 18.51
CA HIS A 210 -17.89 6.84 19.04
C HIS A 210 -17.01 7.63 18.08
N THR A 211 -17.43 8.86 17.78
CA THR A 211 -16.71 9.77 16.88
C THR A 211 -16.37 11.06 17.63
N PRO A 212 -15.39 11.87 17.16
CA PRO A 212 -15.03 13.12 17.80
C PRO A 212 -16.18 14.14 17.88
N ASP A 213 -17.17 13.98 17.03
CA ASP A 213 -18.34 14.88 16.95
C ASP A 213 -19.56 14.38 17.77
N GLY A 214 -19.44 13.23 18.47
CA GLY A 214 -20.45 12.64 19.34
C GLY A 214 -21.04 11.33 18.82
#